data_14d4eb14eccc36381fb05a52f2e34b53
#
_entry.id   14d4eb14eccc36381fb05a52f2e34b53
#
_cell.length_a   1.000
_cell.length_b   1.000
_cell.length_c   1.000
_cell.angle_alpha   90.00
_cell.angle_beta   90.00
_cell.angle_gamma   90.00
#
_symmetry.space_group_name_H-M   'P 1'
#
loop_
_entity.id
_entity.type
_entity.pdbx_description
1 polymer ?
#
loop_
_entity_poly.entity_id
_entity_poly.type
_entity_poly.pdbx_seq_one_letter_code
_entity_poly.pdbx_strand_id
1 'polypeptide(L)'
;MPTEISAPLHFRTLLNAHTYLIADFYATWCPPCKQIAPIYAQLSSTHTTPSKIAFVKINVDEQREIAAQYGVTAMPTFMVFKDGKKVNEVKGADVRGLKMVVESVVGEVRKSAAAPAVQQSVPKTKVEEKKDDEKKMEEKTVSGSYGMNSNANWKMSLH
;
A
#
# COMPACT_ATOMS: atom_id res chain seq x y z
N MET A 1 -0.55 0.99 -19.45
CA MET A 1 0.23 2.22 -19.50
C MET A 1 0.76 2.54 -18.12
N PRO A 2 2.02 2.91 -17.98
CA PRO A 2 2.53 3.34 -16.68
C PRO A 2 1.89 4.65 -16.23
N THR A 3 1.67 4.79 -14.94
CA THR A 3 1.04 5.97 -14.35
C THR A 3 2.07 7.07 -14.12
N GLU A 4 1.82 8.27 -14.60
CA GLU A 4 2.67 9.43 -14.33
C GLU A 4 2.46 9.94 -12.91
N ILE A 5 3.55 10.18 -12.19
CA ILE A 5 3.49 10.71 -10.84
C ILE A 5 3.47 12.24 -10.88
N SER A 6 2.39 12.81 -10.38
CA SER A 6 2.17 14.27 -10.36
C SER A 6 2.57 14.94 -9.04
N ALA A 7 2.75 14.19 -7.98
CA ALA A 7 3.09 14.72 -6.67
C ALA A 7 3.69 13.64 -5.75
N PRO A 8 4.48 14.03 -4.73
CA PRO A 8 5.02 13.06 -3.76
C PRO A 8 3.94 12.24 -3.03
N LEU A 9 2.82 12.85 -2.72
CA LEU A 9 1.69 12.14 -2.10
C LEU A 9 1.10 11.07 -3.02
N HIS A 10 0.98 11.35 -4.32
CA HIS A 10 0.52 10.39 -5.31
C HIS A 10 1.43 9.15 -5.34
N PHE A 11 2.74 9.38 -5.33
CA PHE A 11 3.72 8.28 -5.26
C PHE A 11 3.55 7.42 -3.99
N ARG A 12 3.44 8.07 -2.82
CA ARG A 12 3.23 7.36 -1.54
C ARG A 12 1.94 6.57 -1.52
N THR A 13 0.88 7.12 -2.08
CA THR A 13 -0.41 6.42 -2.18
C THR A 13 -0.28 5.13 -2.98
N LEU A 14 0.39 5.19 -4.13
CA LEU A 14 0.60 3.99 -4.97
C LEU A 14 1.56 2.98 -4.32
N LEU A 15 2.59 3.44 -3.60
CA LEU A 15 3.47 2.57 -2.82
C LEU A 15 2.70 1.74 -1.78
N ASN A 16 1.72 2.34 -1.14
CA ASN A 16 0.92 1.67 -0.11
C ASN A 16 -0.22 0.82 -0.69
N ALA A 17 -0.65 1.14 -1.91
CA ALA A 17 -1.76 0.45 -2.55
C ALA A 17 -1.36 -0.85 -3.27
N HIS A 18 -0.07 -1.07 -3.48
CA HIS A 18 0.43 -2.20 -4.26
C HIS A 18 1.54 -2.92 -3.53
N THR A 19 1.58 -4.25 -3.67
CA THR A 19 2.66 -5.07 -3.13
C THR A 19 3.99 -4.74 -3.82
N TYR A 20 3.95 -4.59 -5.14
CA TYR A 20 5.11 -4.17 -5.94
C TYR A 20 4.82 -2.91 -6.72
N LEU A 21 5.73 -1.97 -6.66
CA LEU A 21 5.72 -0.77 -7.49
C LEU A 21 7.03 -0.71 -8.26
N ILE A 22 6.94 -0.59 -9.57
CA ILE A 22 8.09 -0.43 -10.46
C ILE A 22 8.08 1.01 -10.95
N ALA A 23 9.13 1.75 -10.65
CA ALA A 23 9.25 3.17 -10.95
C ALA A 23 10.34 3.44 -11.98
N ASP A 24 9.99 4.17 -13.03
CA ASP A 24 10.90 4.71 -14.03
C ASP A 24 11.20 6.17 -13.73
N PHE A 25 12.40 6.45 -13.28
CA PHE A 25 12.91 7.80 -13.11
C PHE A 25 13.52 8.30 -14.41
N TYR A 26 12.88 9.26 -15.04
CA TYR A 26 13.24 9.74 -16.35
C TYR A 26 13.30 11.27 -16.43
N ALA A 27 13.87 11.78 -17.51
CA ALA A 27 13.81 13.19 -17.89
C ALA A 27 13.36 13.32 -19.35
N THR A 28 12.67 14.41 -19.66
CA THR A 28 12.16 14.65 -21.01
C THR A 28 13.24 14.86 -22.05
N TRP A 29 14.40 15.38 -21.64
CA TRP A 29 15.56 15.65 -22.46
C TRP A 29 16.54 14.49 -22.61
N CYS A 30 16.27 13.37 -21.98
CA CYS A 30 17.15 12.21 -21.91
C CYS A 30 16.92 11.26 -23.10
N PRO A 31 17.87 11.15 -24.04
CA PRO A 31 17.71 10.24 -25.20
C PRO A 31 17.61 8.77 -24.83
N PRO A 32 18.42 8.20 -23.90
CA PRO A 32 18.25 6.81 -23.48
C PRO A 32 16.89 6.52 -22.84
N CYS A 33 16.32 7.50 -22.11
CA CYS A 33 15.00 7.38 -21.55
C CYS A 33 13.93 7.19 -22.62
N LYS A 34 14.05 7.92 -23.72
CA LYS A 34 13.11 7.83 -24.86
C LYS A 34 13.22 6.49 -25.57
N GLN A 35 14.42 5.93 -25.66
CA GLN A 35 14.66 4.65 -26.32
C GLN A 35 14.03 3.47 -25.54
N ILE A 36 14.10 3.50 -24.21
CA ILE A 36 13.57 2.43 -23.37
C ILE A 36 12.08 2.60 -23.04
N ALA A 37 11.55 3.81 -23.17
CA ALA A 37 10.15 4.12 -22.84
C ALA A 37 9.12 3.18 -23.48
N PRO A 38 9.18 2.82 -24.79
CA PRO A 38 8.22 1.90 -25.37
C PRO A 38 8.30 0.50 -24.77
N ILE A 39 9.49 0.04 -24.41
CA ILE A 39 9.69 -1.26 -23.77
C ILE A 39 9.08 -1.25 -22.37
N TYR A 40 9.31 -0.20 -21.62
CA TYR A 40 8.72 -0.01 -20.29
C TYR A 40 7.19 0.05 -20.35
N ALA A 41 6.64 0.78 -21.31
CA ALA A 41 5.19 0.84 -21.55
C ALA A 41 4.60 -0.54 -21.90
N GLN A 42 5.29 -1.33 -22.70
CA GLN A 42 4.88 -2.68 -23.05
C GLN A 42 4.89 -3.60 -21.81
N LEU A 43 5.94 -3.57 -21.03
CA LEU A 43 6.03 -4.34 -19.78
C LEU A 43 4.91 -3.95 -18.80
N SER A 44 4.63 -2.66 -18.68
CA SER A 44 3.53 -2.15 -17.88
C SER A 44 2.19 -2.72 -18.35
N SER A 45 1.91 -2.66 -19.65
CA SER A 45 0.64 -3.14 -20.20
C SER A 45 0.45 -4.64 -20.01
N THR A 46 1.55 -5.40 -20.03
CA THR A 46 1.52 -6.86 -19.91
C THR A 46 1.43 -7.35 -18.47
N HIS A 47 2.07 -6.65 -17.56
CA HIS A 47 2.30 -7.17 -16.20
C HIS A 47 1.62 -6.38 -15.09
N THR A 48 0.95 -5.27 -15.38
CA THR A 48 0.18 -4.56 -14.35
C THR A 48 -0.92 -5.46 -13.80
N THR A 49 -0.95 -5.59 -12.49
CA THR A 49 -1.94 -6.42 -11.79
C THR A 49 -2.53 -5.60 -10.64
N PRO A 50 -3.85 -5.41 -10.59
CA PRO A 50 -4.48 -4.62 -9.54
C PRO A 50 -4.04 -5.04 -8.13
N SER A 51 -3.70 -4.07 -7.31
CA SER A 51 -3.23 -4.24 -5.94
C SER A 51 -1.94 -5.06 -5.76
N LYS A 52 -1.38 -5.61 -6.83
CA LYS A 52 -0.17 -6.43 -6.79
C LYS A 52 1.02 -5.76 -7.44
N ILE A 53 0.90 -5.40 -8.70
CA ILE A 53 2.00 -4.79 -9.47
C ILE A 53 1.50 -3.53 -10.17
N ALA A 54 2.14 -2.41 -9.90
CA ALA A 54 1.92 -1.17 -10.61
C ALA A 54 3.23 -0.65 -11.23
N PHE A 55 3.09 0.05 -12.33
CA PHE A 55 4.18 0.71 -13.03
C PHE A 55 3.94 2.21 -13.03
N VAL A 56 4.95 2.98 -12.62
CA VAL A 56 4.87 4.43 -12.55
C VAL A 56 6.05 5.09 -13.26
N LYS A 57 5.84 6.30 -13.71
CA LYS A 57 6.88 7.17 -14.27
C LYS A 57 7.04 8.39 -13.41
N ILE A 58 8.27 8.78 -13.17
CA ILE A 58 8.64 9.92 -12.33
C ILE A 58 9.58 10.82 -13.11
N ASN A 59 9.10 11.99 -13.49
CA ASN A 59 9.94 12.99 -14.09
C ASN A 59 10.83 13.63 -13.01
N VAL A 60 12.13 13.44 -13.10
CA VAL A 60 13.07 13.92 -12.07
C VAL A 60 13.14 15.45 -11.99
N ASP A 61 12.81 16.15 -13.06
CA ASP A 61 12.81 17.61 -13.06
C ASP A 61 11.60 18.20 -12.34
N GLU A 62 10.49 17.49 -12.40
CA GLU A 62 9.23 17.88 -11.72
C GLU A 62 9.18 17.36 -10.29
N GLN A 63 9.66 16.14 -10.08
CA GLN A 63 9.58 15.44 -8.79
C GLN A 63 10.97 15.35 -8.14
N ARG A 64 11.63 16.48 -7.98
CA ARG A 64 12.99 16.58 -7.43
C ARG A 64 13.12 16.01 -6.02
N GLU A 65 12.08 16.18 -5.22
CA GLU A 65 12.03 15.65 -3.87
C GLU A 65 12.11 14.11 -3.86
N ILE A 66 11.32 13.46 -4.71
CA ILE A 66 11.33 11.99 -4.84
C ILE A 66 12.69 11.53 -5.38
N ALA A 67 13.18 12.16 -6.42
CA ALA A 67 14.49 11.82 -7.00
C ALA A 67 15.63 11.95 -5.99
N ALA A 68 15.63 13.01 -5.19
CA ALA A 68 16.62 13.22 -4.13
C ALA A 68 16.46 12.19 -2.99
N GLN A 69 15.25 11.89 -2.58
CA GLN A 69 14.98 10.92 -1.53
C GLN A 69 15.55 9.54 -1.85
N TYR A 70 15.49 9.13 -3.11
CA TYR A 70 15.98 7.82 -3.55
C TYR A 70 17.38 7.87 -4.19
N GLY A 71 18.03 9.02 -4.17
CA GLY A 71 19.41 9.17 -4.66
C GLY A 71 19.55 8.96 -6.16
N VAL A 72 18.59 9.38 -6.96
CA VAL A 72 18.64 9.27 -8.42
C VAL A 72 19.65 10.28 -8.97
N THR A 73 20.74 9.80 -9.55
CA THR A 73 21.80 10.63 -10.10
C THR A 73 21.96 10.51 -11.61
N ALA A 74 21.36 9.52 -12.21
CA ALA A 74 21.40 9.27 -13.65
C ALA A 74 20.03 8.80 -14.15
N MET A 75 19.71 9.09 -15.40
CA MET A 75 18.47 8.66 -16.03
C MET A 75 18.76 7.83 -17.29
N PRO A 76 17.94 6.84 -17.58
CA PRO A 76 16.86 6.33 -16.74
C PRO A 76 17.39 5.52 -15.55
N THR A 77 16.64 5.50 -14.47
CA THR A 77 16.86 4.58 -13.34
C THR A 77 15.52 3.91 -13.04
N PHE A 78 15.53 2.59 -12.98
CA PHE A 78 14.34 1.82 -12.64
C PHE A 78 14.49 1.29 -11.22
N MET A 79 13.52 1.55 -10.36
CA MET A 79 13.51 1.05 -8.99
C MET A 79 12.31 0.17 -8.77
N VAL A 80 12.52 -0.93 -8.06
CA VAL A 80 11.45 -1.82 -7.63
C VAL A 80 11.25 -1.67 -6.14
N PHE A 81 10.02 -1.45 -5.77
CA PHE A 81 9.59 -1.38 -4.39
C PHE A 81 8.70 -2.59 -4.08
N LYS A 82 8.90 -3.15 -2.90
CA LYS A 82 8.06 -4.19 -2.32
C LYS A 82 7.58 -3.73 -0.96
N ASP A 83 6.28 -3.71 -0.75
CA ASP A 83 5.67 -3.26 0.50
C ASP A 83 6.22 -1.90 0.98
N GLY A 84 6.37 -0.96 0.03
CA GLY A 84 6.87 0.38 0.29
C GLY A 84 8.37 0.53 0.42
N LYS A 85 9.15 -0.55 0.30
CA LYS A 85 10.62 -0.52 0.44
C LYS A 85 11.31 -0.82 -0.87
N LYS A 86 12.37 -0.07 -1.18
CA LYS A 86 13.19 -0.35 -2.36
C LYS A 86 13.92 -1.69 -2.19
N VAL A 87 13.71 -2.60 -3.13
CA VAL A 87 14.30 -3.94 -3.13
C VAL A 87 15.23 -4.19 -4.30
N ASN A 88 15.09 -3.45 -5.38
CA ASN A 88 15.94 -3.59 -6.55
C ASN A 88 16.10 -2.27 -7.31
N GLU A 89 17.14 -2.18 -8.13
CA GLU A 89 17.45 -1.00 -8.92
C GLU A 89 18.20 -1.40 -10.19
N VAL A 90 17.80 -0.81 -11.31
CA VAL A 90 18.48 -0.93 -12.60
C VAL A 90 18.84 0.46 -13.10
N LYS A 91 20.10 0.74 -13.30
CA LYS A 91 20.58 2.03 -13.78
C LYS A 91 20.85 1.99 -15.28
N GLY A 92 20.41 3.03 -15.96
CA GLY A 92 20.60 3.17 -17.41
C GLY A 92 19.55 2.44 -18.22
N ALA A 93 19.65 2.58 -19.54
CA ALA A 93 18.71 1.97 -20.49
C ALA A 93 19.03 0.49 -20.74
N ASP A 94 19.15 -0.29 -19.68
CA ASP A 94 19.40 -1.72 -19.73
C ASP A 94 18.09 -2.47 -19.87
N VAL A 95 17.74 -2.77 -21.11
CA VAL A 95 16.50 -3.52 -21.45
C VAL A 95 16.50 -4.91 -20.85
N ARG A 96 17.66 -5.58 -20.84
CA ARG A 96 17.76 -6.94 -20.32
C ARG A 96 17.58 -6.96 -18.81
N GLY A 97 18.30 -6.09 -18.10
CA GLY A 97 18.17 -5.94 -16.66
C GLY A 97 16.73 -5.57 -16.24
N LEU A 98 16.12 -4.64 -16.95
CA LEU A 98 14.72 -4.26 -16.70
C LEU A 98 13.75 -5.44 -16.88
N LYS A 99 13.87 -6.20 -17.95
CA LYS A 99 13.03 -7.39 -18.18
C LYS A 99 13.21 -8.44 -17.09
N MET A 100 14.46 -8.75 -16.74
CA MET A 100 14.76 -9.73 -15.70
C MET A 100 14.14 -9.35 -14.35
N VAL A 101 14.24 -8.09 -13.99
CA VAL A 101 13.67 -7.60 -12.73
C VAL A 101 12.16 -7.66 -12.74
N VAL A 102 11.51 -7.26 -13.83
CA VAL A 102 10.04 -7.35 -13.98
C VAL A 102 9.58 -8.81 -13.91
N GLU A 103 10.25 -9.71 -14.63
CA GLU A 103 9.92 -11.14 -14.62
C GLU A 103 10.08 -11.77 -13.23
N SER A 104 11.10 -11.36 -12.50
CA SER A 104 11.29 -11.78 -11.11
C SER A 104 10.12 -11.37 -10.23
N VAL A 105 9.68 -10.12 -10.33
CA VAL A 105 8.50 -9.60 -9.61
C VAL A 105 7.24 -10.38 -9.98
N VAL A 106 7.02 -10.61 -11.26
CA VAL A 106 5.86 -11.39 -11.76
C VAL A 106 5.91 -12.82 -11.22
N GLY A 107 7.09 -13.43 -11.22
CA GLY A 107 7.28 -14.78 -10.67
C GLY A 107 6.95 -14.86 -9.19
N GLU A 108 7.37 -13.86 -8.39
CA GLU A 108 7.06 -13.82 -6.97
C GLU A 108 5.55 -13.63 -6.71
N VAL A 109 4.91 -12.76 -7.46
CA VAL A 109 3.46 -12.54 -7.35
C VAL A 109 2.68 -13.81 -7.71
N ARG A 110 3.10 -14.53 -8.74
CA ARG A 110 2.48 -15.80 -9.12
C ARG A 110 2.64 -16.86 -8.04
N LYS A 111 3.82 -16.96 -7.44
CA LYS A 111 4.08 -17.88 -6.33
C LYS A 111 3.24 -17.55 -5.10
N SER A 112 3.09 -16.28 -4.77
CA SER A 112 2.27 -15.85 -3.64
C SER A 112 0.77 -16.02 -3.88
N ALA A 113 0.33 -15.96 -5.14
CA ALA A 113 -1.05 -16.24 -5.50
C ALA A 113 -1.38 -17.74 -5.54
N ALA A 114 -0.37 -18.59 -5.76
CA ALA A 114 -0.50 -20.04 -5.73
C ALA A 114 -0.32 -20.62 -4.32
N ALA A 115 0.14 -19.85 -3.35
CA ALA A 115 0.10 -20.23 -1.95
C ALA A 115 -1.37 -20.35 -1.55
N PRO A 116 -1.83 -21.47 -0.97
CA PRO A 116 -3.18 -21.54 -0.49
C PRO A 116 -3.35 -20.41 0.51
N ALA A 117 -4.38 -19.63 0.29
CA ALA A 117 -4.82 -18.73 1.31
C ALA A 117 -4.95 -19.56 2.58
N VAL A 118 -4.14 -19.24 3.57
CA VAL A 118 -4.40 -19.73 4.89
C VAL A 118 -5.76 -19.17 5.21
N GLN A 119 -6.75 -20.00 5.05
CA GLN A 119 -8.03 -19.72 5.61
C GLN A 119 -7.72 -19.54 7.08
N GLN A 120 -7.67 -18.31 7.50
CA GLN A 120 -7.92 -18.06 8.89
C GLN A 120 -9.29 -18.63 9.12
N SER A 121 -9.30 -19.85 9.58
CA SER A 121 -10.47 -20.41 10.20
C SER A 121 -10.78 -19.45 11.33
N VAL A 122 -11.72 -18.62 11.07
CA VAL A 122 -12.43 -17.96 12.15
C VAL A 122 -12.88 -19.10 13.03
N PRO A 123 -12.43 -19.17 14.26
CA PRO A 123 -13.00 -20.14 15.15
C PRO A 123 -14.47 -19.79 15.18
N LYS A 124 -15.28 -20.65 14.63
CA LYS A 124 -16.68 -20.65 14.95
C LYS A 124 -16.72 -20.87 16.45
N THR A 125 -16.80 -19.81 17.17
CA THR A 125 -17.31 -19.90 18.50
C THR A 125 -18.70 -20.47 18.33
N LYS A 126 -18.81 -21.72 18.64
CA LYS A 126 -20.06 -22.36 18.86
C LYS A 126 -20.71 -21.52 19.93
N VAL A 127 -21.64 -20.71 19.52
CA VAL A 127 -22.55 -20.12 20.46
C VAL A 127 -23.39 -21.28 20.92
N GLU A 128 -23.00 -21.83 22.00
CA GLU A 128 -23.87 -22.70 22.73
C GLU A 128 -24.99 -21.80 23.20
N GLU A 129 -26.08 -21.93 22.54
CA GLU A 129 -27.35 -21.42 22.99
C GLU A 129 -27.71 -22.16 24.27
N LYS A 130 -27.23 -21.63 25.36
CA LYS A 130 -27.84 -21.96 26.62
C LYS A 130 -29.17 -21.21 26.65
N LYS A 131 -30.20 -21.95 26.49
CA LYS A 131 -31.49 -21.53 27.01
C LYS A 131 -31.31 -21.34 28.49
N ASP A 132 -31.01 -20.14 28.85
CA ASP A 132 -31.15 -19.78 30.24
C ASP A 132 -32.63 -19.59 30.48
N ASP A 133 -33.12 -20.40 31.34
CA ASP A 133 -34.37 -20.17 31.95
C ASP A 133 -34.47 -18.74 32.38
N GLU A 134 -35.47 -18.17 31.84
CA GLU A 134 -35.97 -16.92 32.27
C GLU A 134 -36.34 -16.96 33.71
N LYS A 135 -35.39 -16.84 34.51
CA LYS A 135 -35.66 -16.42 35.85
C LYS A 135 -35.78 -14.92 35.81
N LYS A 136 -37.02 -14.56 35.74
CA LYS A 136 -37.46 -13.26 36.02
C LYS A 136 -36.69 -12.68 37.19
N MET A 137 -35.76 -11.92 36.85
CA MET A 137 -35.19 -11.10 37.80
C MET A 137 -36.09 -9.97 38.01
N GLU A 138 -36.61 -9.97 39.07
CA GLU A 138 -37.13 -8.78 39.49
C GLU A 138 -36.05 -7.83 39.76
N GLU A 139 -36.09 -6.98 39.01
CA GLU A 139 -35.50 -5.95 38.98
C GLU A 139 -35.70 -5.05 40.02
N LYS A 140 -34.97 -4.96 40.83
CA LYS A 140 -34.97 -4.04 41.72
C LYS A 140 -34.22 -2.96 41.33
N THR A 141 -34.55 -2.54 40.64
CA THR A 141 -34.21 -1.44 40.40
C THR A 141 -33.77 -0.51 41.20
N VAL A 142 -33.09 -0.34 41.32
CA VAL A 142 -32.44 0.34 41.70
C VAL A 142 -32.13 1.52 41.57
N SER A 143 -32.42 1.66 41.08
CA SER A 143 -32.56 2.55 40.61
C SER A 143 -32.20 3.85 40.91
N GLY A 144 -32.63 4.21 41.49
CA GLY A 144 -32.61 5.48 41.63
C GLY A 144 -31.51 6.17 42.06
N SER A 145 -30.88 5.46 42.52
CA SER A 145 -29.98 6.01 43.32
C SER A 145 -28.94 6.74 42.69
N TYR A 146 -28.76 6.47 41.57
CA TYR A 146 -27.65 7.02 41.14
C TYR A 146 -27.71 8.28 40.67
N GLY A 147 -28.54 8.57 40.43
CA GLY A 147 -28.44 9.71 39.80
C GLY A 147 -28.02 10.83 40.36
N MET A 148 -28.21 10.80 41.56
CA MET A 148 -28.33 11.95 42.02
C MET A 148 -27.31 12.70 42.35
N ASN A 149 -26.58 12.24 42.72
CA ASN A 149 -25.82 12.88 43.51
C ASN A 149 -24.67 13.45 42.99
N SER A 150 -24.32 12.98 42.07
CA SER A 150 -23.06 13.34 41.59
C SER A 150 -22.95 14.70 41.03
N ASN A 151 -24.01 15.27 40.83
CA ASN A 151 -23.94 16.52 40.20
C ASN A 151 -23.61 17.68 41.01
N ALA A 152 -23.79 17.52 42.18
CA ALA A 152 -23.65 18.64 43.03
C ALA A 152 -22.25 19.16 43.12
N ASN A 153 -21.37 18.31 42.98
CA ASN A 153 -20.05 18.67 43.36
C ASN A 153 -19.28 19.52 42.41
N TRP A 154 -19.63 19.47 41.20
CA TRP A 154 -18.81 20.22 40.34
C TRP A 154 -19.31 21.59 40.00
N LYS A 155 -20.36 21.90 40.47
CA LYS A 155 -20.76 23.29 40.45
C LYS A 155 -19.95 24.15 41.37
N MET A 156 -19.29 23.54 42.29
CA MET A 156 -18.63 24.31 43.28
C MET A 156 -17.24 24.71 42.93
N SER A 157 -16.77 24.20 41.93
CA SER A 157 -15.41 24.48 41.59
C SER A 157 -15.22 25.67 40.69
N LEU A 158 -16.23 26.39 40.55
CA LEU A 158 -16.15 27.51 39.67
C LEU A 158 -15.98 28.82 40.37
N HIS A 159 -15.02 28.87 41.09
CA HIS A 159 -14.64 30.16 41.68
C HIS A 159 -13.21 30.51 41.33
#